data_665ba97172cc74802d971b9d14a4cc56
#
_entry.id   665ba97172cc74802d971b9d14a4cc56
#
_cell.length_a   1.000
_cell.length_b   1.000
_cell.length_c   1.000
_cell.angle_alpha   90.00
_cell.angle_beta   90.00
_cell.angle_gamma   90.00
#
_symmetry.space_group_name_H-M   'P 1'
#
loop_
_entity.id
_entity.type
_entity.pdbx_description
1 polymer ?
#
loop_
_entity_poly.entity_id
_entity_poly.type
_entity_poly.pdbx_seq_one_letter_code
_entity_poly.pdbx_strand_id
1 'polypeptide(L)'
;MKRCLMLLLPVILLLAGCGHAPQENESLESMTAPMTADHSQWQQEPYYILQFNVDSVISNAPNVTATASLVIISQGGTYLLSGTLQDAQLTVEIPAGETARLVLCGVDMHCERGPVIYSNGGGTVVLLLENGTENTLSDGKSYLYSGSKVREAAISVEGDLLITGGGSLSVEAIHNDALRSESTLAVAEGTLEITAWRDGLVAGQELQISGGQLSIACGRTGLSASSAKSGQGSVTLAGGTVALICGGDGITAAGSLSATAGEYHITTGGGSGNASYGETAEKWGLWGGLPQQQPTEKQPIINREQIVSDSARGLSAGKSLALSGGTFTLDCSDAALYSVGSTKLSGSRVTISGGDTAITTQQLTLSAGDVSILTARRGAVAEDMTLSGGSLSITAVEEGLALSGGYDKSESDPAADLRKMTVTGGSLSICAGTHALDIGGSLFQSGGSLLLGSGREQNPLRAATAHISGGTLLAAGPLPEEPQLYTSLPRISVELWLTGGRPLTVTAAEESTPMLSFTPETSVGYVTLISDALEKDTTYYLVSGSARIGLSPV
;
A
#
# COMPACT_ATOMS: atom_id res chain seq x y z
N MET A 1 -27.00 -31.09 70.78
CA MET A 1 -27.69 -29.96 70.12
C MET A 1 -26.71 -29.31 69.21
N LYS A 2 -27.10 -29.08 68.03
CA LYS A 2 -26.51 -28.49 66.83
C LYS A 2 -26.03 -29.47 65.76
N ARG A 3 -26.90 -29.62 64.78
CA ARG A 3 -26.74 -30.43 63.58
C ARG A 3 -25.79 -29.70 62.65
N CYS A 4 -24.77 -30.39 62.13
CA CYS A 4 -23.95 -29.93 60.98
C CYS A 4 -24.48 -30.64 59.74
N LEU A 5 -24.93 -29.82 58.78
CA LEU A 5 -25.47 -30.28 57.51
C LEU A 5 -24.29 -30.39 56.53
N MET A 6 -23.99 -31.60 56.09
CA MET A 6 -22.97 -31.90 55.06
C MET A 6 -23.61 -31.72 53.66
N LEU A 7 -23.17 -30.72 52.90
CA LEU A 7 -23.51 -30.54 51.48
C LEU A 7 -22.52 -31.34 50.63
N LEU A 8 -23.03 -32.36 49.94
CA LEU A 8 -22.34 -33.10 48.87
C LEU A 8 -22.38 -32.27 47.60
N LEU A 9 -21.20 -31.87 47.09
CA LEU A 9 -21.04 -31.36 45.71
C LEU A 9 -20.75 -32.55 44.78
N PRO A 10 -21.42 -32.69 43.65
CA PRO A 10 -21.01 -33.64 42.62
C PRO A 10 -19.84 -33.07 41.82
N VAL A 11 -18.76 -33.83 41.72
CA VAL A 11 -17.63 -33.59 40.81
C VAL A 11 -18.09 -33.95 39.40
N ILE A 12 -18.27 -32.95 38.57
CA ILE A 12 -18.45 -33.13 37.11
C ILE A 12 -17.05 -33.19 36.49
N LEU A 13 -16.69 -34.35 35.98
CA LEU A 13 -15.50 -34.57 35.17
C LEU A 13 -15.76 -33.99 33.77
N LEU A 14 -15.22 -32.81 33.48
CA LEU A 14 -15.18 -32.24 32.12
C LEU A 14 -14.00 -32.84 31.39
N LEU A 15 -14.30 -33.69 30.41
CA LEU A 15 -13.36 -34.09 29.35
C LEU A 15 -13.04 -32.86 28.50
N ALA A 16 -11.81 -32.35 28.61
CA ALA A 16 -11.29 -31.32 27.72
C ALA A 16 -11.01 -31.95 26.35
N GLY A 17 -11.95 -31.81 25.45
CA GLY A 17 -11.68 -31.94 24.01
C GLY A 17 -10.86 -30.75 23.57
N CYS A 18 -9.69 -31.00 22.96
CA CYS A 18 -8.93 -29.97 22.24
C CYS A 18 -9.73 -29.54 21.01
N GLY A 19 -10.63 -28.55 21.17
CA GLY A 19 -11.17 -27.75 20.10
C GLY A 19 -10.31 -26.50 19.99
N HIS A 20 -9.65 -26.31 18.88
CA HIS A 20 -9.13 -24.98 18.51
C HIS A 20 -10.33 -24.04 18.46
N ALA A 21 -10.37 -23.09 19.38
CA ALA A 21 -11.28 -21.96 19.26
C ALA A 21 -10.90 -21.19 17.98
N PRO A 22 -11.87 -20.73 17.16
CA PRO A 22 -11.56 -19.80 16.09
C PRO A 22 -10.95 -18.57 16.74
N GLN A 23 -9.77 -18.15 16.24
CA GLN A 23 -9.22 -16.86 16.60
C GLN A 23 -10.29 -15.81 16.27
N GLU A 24 -10.79 -15.17 17.29
CA GLU A 24 -11.60 -13.97 17.15
C GLU A 24 -10.81 -12.99 16.29
N ASN A 25 -11.45 -12.48 15.22
CA ASN A 25 -10.98 -11.34 14.48
C ASN A 25 -10.62 -10.24 15.49
N GLU A 26 -9.32 -9.99 15.67
CA GLU A 26 -8.90 -8.74 16.29
C GLU A 26 -9.52 -7.62 15.46
N SER A 27 -10.50 -6.97 16.04
CA SER A 27 -11.15 -5.80 15.46
C SER A 27 -10.08 -4.75 15.20
N LEU A 28 -10.15 -4.11 14.05
CA LEU A 28 -9.38 -2.93 13.64
C LEU A 28 -9.63 -1.70 14.55
N GLU A 29 -9.94 -1.90 15.84
CA GLU A 29 -10.32 -0.88 16.80
C GLU A 29 -9.16 -0.41 17.66
N SER A 30 -8.07 0.01 17.03
CA SER A 30 -7.11 0.90 17.68
C SER A 30 -6.52 1.83 16.63
N MET A 31 -7.37 2.54 15.92
CA MET A 31 -6.93 3.80 15.32
C MET A 31 -6.81 4.80 16.47
N THR A 32 -5.59 5.10 16.87
CA THR A 32 -5.34 6.27 17.70
C THR A 32 -5.95 7.48 17.01
N ALA A 33 -6.69 8.31 17.77
CA ALA A 33 -7.26 9.53 17.21
C ALA A 33 -6.14 10.34 16.55
N PRO A 34 -6.35 10.90 15.34
CA PRO A 34 -5.34 11.70 14.68
C PRO A 34 -4.88 12.82 15.61
N MET A 35 -3.58 13.11 15.64
CA MET A 35 -2.99 14.18 16.43
C MET A 35 -3.39 15.53 15.80
N THR A 36 -4.62 15.94 16.03
CA THR A 36 -5.24 17.17 15.51
C THR A 36 -5.61 18.07 16.67
N ALA A 37 -4.67 18.88 17.14
CA ALA A 37 -5.03 20.08 17.88
C ALA A 37 -5.31 21.19 16.86
N ASP A 38 -6.39 21.96 17.05
CA ASP A 38 -6.63 23.19 16.29
C ASP A 38 -5.58 24.22 16.68
N HIS A 39 -4.61 24.44 15.82
CA HIS A 39 -3.55 25.43 16.00
C HIS A 39 -3.82 26.74 15.24
N SER A 40 -4.96 26.89 14.58
CA SER A 40 -5.30 28.04 13.72
C SER A 40 -5.41 29.37 14.48
N GLN A 41 -5.65 29.33 15.78
CA GLN A 41 -5.83 30.51 16.62
C GLN A 41 -4.61 30.84 17.49
N TRP A 42 -3.42 30.40 17.11
CA TRP A 42 -2.20 30.61 17.88
C TRP A 42 -1.92 32.07 18.25
N GLN A 43 -2.35 33.05 17.43
CA GLN A 43 -2.20 34.47 17.64
C GLN A 43 -3.03 35.02 18.83
N GLN A 44 -4.03 34.28 19.30
CA GLN A 44 -4.85 34.63 20.47
C GLN A 44 -4.19 34.16 21.78
N GLU A 45 -3.15 33.36 21.72
CA GLU A 45 -2.37 32.89 22.85
C GLU A 45 -1.11 33.73 23.03
N PRO A 46 -0.53 33.81 24.24
CA PRO A 46 0.76 34.43 24.43
C PRO A 46 1.86 33.72 23.59
N TYR A 47 2.64 34.50 22.87
CA TYR A 47 3.73 33.98 22.06
C TYR A 47 5.00 34.81 22.19
N TYR A 48 6.12 34.18 21.90
CA TYR A 48 7.44 34.80 21.85
C TYR A 48 7.89 34.99 20.41
N ILE A 49 8.75 35.97 20.16
CA ILE A 49 9.30 36.27 18.83
C ILE A 49 10.77 35.86 18.80
N LEU A 50 11.16 35.14 17.77
CA LEU A 50 12.53 34.85 17.38
C LEU A 50 12.77 35.39 15.97
N GLN A 51 13.44 36.54 15.90
CA GLN A 51 13.83 37.16 14.64
C GLN A 51 15.24 36.74 14.28
N PHE A 52 15.41 36.05 13.17
CA PHE A 52 16.69 35.62 12.65
C PHE A 52 17.31 36.68 11.71
N ASN A 53 18.61 36.97 11.89
CA ASN A 53 19.35 37.96 11.11
C ASN A 53 20.71 37.36 10.73
N VAL A 54 20.72 36.40 9.80
CA VAL A 54 21.89 35.72 9.22
C VAL A 54 22.75 34.99 10.27
N ASP A 55 23.37 35.74 11.18
CA ASP A 55 24.32 35.25 12.21
C ASP A 55 23.93 35.65 13.64
N SER A 56 22.72 36.19 13.83
CA SER A 56 22.24 36.63 15.12
C SER A 56 20.76 36.41 15.30
N VAL A 57 20.30 36.31 16.54
CA VAL A 57 18.88 36.11 16.89
C VAL A 57 18.46 37.17 17.90
N ILE A 58 17.36 37.83 17.58
CA ILE A 58 16.69 38.72 18.52
C ILE A 58 15.46 37.97 19.06
N SER A 59 15.37 37.88 20.38
CA SER A 59 14.24 37.21 21.04
C SER A 59 13.77 38.02 22.24
N ASN A 60 12.44 38.00 22.48
CA ASN A 60 11.81 38.52 23.71
C ASN A 60 11.52 37.39 24.71
N ALA A 61 11.87 36.15 24.44
CA ALA A 61 11.61 35.00 25.28
C ALA A 61 12.68 34.85 26.38
N PRO A 62 12.31 34.78 27.67
CA PRO A 62 13.29 34.59 28.75
C PRO A 62 13.87 33.18 28.80
N ASN A 63 13.21 32.21 28.14
CA ASN A 63 13.58 30.80 28.08
C ASN A 63 14.24 30.43 26.74
N VAL A 64 14.75 31.42 26.02
CA VAL A 64 15.55 31.23 24.81
C VAL A 64 16.96 31.70 25.04
N THR A 65 17.93 30.84 24.78
CA THR A 65 19.37 31.18 24.73
C THR A 65 19.83 31.10 23.29
N ALA A 66 20.42 32.17 22.78
CA ALA A 66 20.85 32.22 21.39
C ALA A 66 22.30 32.67 21.26
N THR A 67 23.04 31.99 20.40
CA THR A 67 24.37 32.33 19.87
C THR A 67 24.31 32.39 18.37
N ALA A 68 25.42 32.69 17.70
CA ALA A 68 25.47 32.69 16.23
C ALA A 68 25.22 31.31 15.61
N SER A 69 25.49 30.21 16.32
CA SER A 69 25.42 28.84 15.78
C SER A 69 24.44 27.92 16.52
N LEU A 70 23.82 28.40 17.61
CA LEU A 70 22.92 27.57 18.42
C LEU A 70 21.83 28.43 19.06
N VAL A 71 20.58 28.02 18.84
CA VAL A 71 19.41 28.59 19.52
C VAL A 71 18.78 27.49 20.35
N ILE A 72 18.58 27.72 21.65
CA ILE A 72 17.98 26.75 22.58
C ILE A 72 16.67 27.31 23.12
N ILE A 73 15.58 26.57 22.91
CA ILE A 73 14.28 26.77 23.55
C ILE A 73 14.16 25.76 24.69
N SER A 74 14.05 26.21 25.93
CA SER A 74 14.09 25.35 27.12
C SER A 74 12.73 25.21 27.84
N GLN A 75 11.64 25.67 27.26
CA GLN A 75 10.30 25.57 27.83
C GLN A 75 9.24 25.47 26.75
N GLY A 76 8.15 24.75 27.03
CA GLY A 76 6.97 24.74 26.17
C GLY A 76 6.36 26.13 25.97
N GLY A 77 5.69 26.34 24.85
CA GLY A 77 5.09 27.61 24.48
C GLY A 77 4.97 27.81 22.98
N THR A 78 4.53 29.00 22.58
CA THR A 78 4.40 29.38 21.17
C THR A 78 5.51 30.36 20.79
N TYR A 79 6.23 30.05 19.74
CA TYR A 79 7.39 30.81 19.25
C TYR A 79 7.19 31.16 17.78
N LEU A 80 7.11 32.45 17.46
CA LEU A 80 7.05 32.96 16.10
C LEU A 80 8.48 33.14 15.58
N LEU A 81 8.83 32.38 14.56
CA LEU A 81 10.15 32.36 13.92
C LEU A 81 10.06 33.03 12.55
N SER A 82 10.97 33.93 12.26
CA SER A 82 11.05 34.59 10.96
C SER A 82 12.47 35.02 10.60
N GLY A 83 12.77 35.14 9.30
CA GLY A 83 14.06 35.59 8.78
C GLY A 83 15.04 34.44 8.50
N THR A 84 16.31 34.80 8.28
CA THR A 84 17.34 33.86 7.84
C THR A 84 18.36 33.61 8.93
N LEU A 85 18.74 32.34 9.12
CA LEU A 85 19.79 31.93 10.03
C LEU A 85 20.74 30.94 9.33
N GLN A 86 22.00 31.36 9.15
CA GLN A 86 22.99 30.53 8.46
C GLN A 86 23.87 29.78 9.48
N ASP A 87 24.15 28.51 9.17
CA ASP A 87 25.00 27.58 9.95
C ASP A 87 24.67 27.55 11.45
N ALA A 88 23.38 27.41 11.78
CA ALA A 88 22.90 27.35 13.15
C ALA A 88 21.85 26.25 13.35
N GLN A 89 21.92 25.63 14.54
CA GLN A 89 20.93 24.65 14.98
C GLN A 89 19.91 25.29 15.91
N LEU A 90 18.63 25.01 15.69
CA LEU A 90 17.56 25.26 16.66
C LEU A 90 17.34 24.00 17.48
N THR A 91 17.63 24.07 18.79
CA THR A 91 17.42 22.98 19.74
C THR A 91 16.19 23.26 20.62
N VAL A 92 15.31 22.27 20.76
CA VAL A 92 14.15 22.32 21.62
C VAL A 92 14.33 21.32 22.76
N GLU A 93 14.53 21.83 23.98
CA GLU A 93 14.80 21.02 25.18
C GLU A 93 13.61 21.10 26.13
N ILE A 94 12.55 20.39 25.82
CA ILE A 94 11.31 20.36 26.62
C ILE A 94 10.98 18.95 27.10
N PRO A 95 10.54 18.80 28.36
CA PRO A 95 10.20 17.47 28.88
C PRO A 95 8.93 16.90 28.25
N ALA A 96 8.77 15.59 28.38
CA ALA A 96 7.53 14.91 27.98
C ALA A 96 6.30 15.55 28.66
N GLY A 97 5.25 15.75 27.90
CA GLY A 97 4.02 16.42 28.34
C GLY A 97 4.00 17.94 28.10
N GLU A 98 5.12 18.55 27.73
CA GLU A 98 5.13 19.93 27.23
C GLU A 98 5.09 19.98 25.71
N THR A 99 4.63 21.12 25.16
CA THR A 99 4.55 21.37 23.73
C THR A 99 5.27 22.66 23.37
N ALA A 100 6.20 22.61 22.42
CA ALA A 100 6.74 23.78 21.75
C ALA A 100 6.11 23.92 20.37
N ARG A 101 5.36 25.00 20.17
CA ARG A 101 4.79 25.36 18.87
C ARG A 101 5.73 26.35 18.18
N LEU A 102 6.37 25.92 17.13
CA LEU A 102 7.24 26.71 16.28
C LEU A 102 6.42 27.22 15.08
N VAL A 103 6.01 28.49 15.12
CA VAL A 103 5.27 29.12 14.02
C VAL A 103 6.29 29.63 13.00
N LEU A 104 6.38 28.97 11.85
CA LEU A 104 7.30 29.33 10.79
C LEU A 104 6.67 30.39 9.89
N CYS A 105 7.24 31.59 9.86
CA CYS A 105 6.73 32.76 9.15
C CYS A 105 7.83 33.35 8.26
N GLY A 106 8.14 32.71 7.12
CA GLY A 106 9.20 33.09 6.22
C GLY A 106 10.59 32.79 6.81
N VAL A 107 10.79 31.57 7.24
CA VAL A 107 12.05 31.10 7.82
C VAL A 107 12.94 30.49 6.76
N ASP A 108 14.22 30.88 6.74
CA ASP A 108 15.26 30.25 5.95
C ASP A 108 16.43 29.87 6.87
N MET A 109 16.55 28.58 7.16
CA MET A 109 17.59 28.07 8.09
C MET A 109 18.43 26.99 7.44
N HIS A 110 19.74 27.09 7.67
CA HIS A 110 20.72 26.09 7.30
C HIS A 110 21.59 25.70 8.50
N CYS A 111 21.95 24.42 8.62
CA CYS A 111 22.91 23.93 9.60
C CYS A 111 23.91 22.99 8.93
N GLU A 112 25.13 23.45 8.71
CA GLU A 112 26.18 22.68 7.99
C GLU A 112 26.60 21.41 8.75
N ARG A 113 26.46 21.37 10.09
CA ARG A 113 27.14 20.37 10.94
C ARG A 113 26.21 19.53 11.82
N GLY A 114 24.92 19.59 11.60
CA GLY A 114 23.92 18.87 12.39
C GLY A 114 22.51 19.05 11.89
N PRO A 115 21.51 18.53 12.59
CA PRO A 115 20.11 18.84 12.34
C PRO A 115 19.88 20.36 12.36
N VAL A 116 19.07 20.86 11.43
CA VAL A 116 18.66 22.27 11.47
C VAL A 116 17.66 22.51 12.62
N ILE A 117 16.77 21.53 12.88
CA ILE A 117 15.94 21.49 14.10
C ILE A 117 16.21 20.18 14.83
N TYR A 118 16.59 20.29 16.10
CA TYR A 118 16.82 19.15 16.98
C TYR A 118 15.96 19.27 18.24
N SER A 119 15.30 18.20 18.66
CA SER A 119 14.60 18.16 19.95
C SER A 119 15.09 16.98 20.78
N ASN A 120 15.38 17.26 22.04
CA ASN A 120 15.66 16.27 23.06
C ASN A 120 14.71 16.51 24.27
N GLY A 121 14.46 15.47 25.06
CA GLY A 121 13.63 15.60 26.25
C GLY A 121 12.20 15.04 26.13
N GLY A 122 11.79 14.60 24.95
CA GLY A 122 10.55 13.82 24.74
C GLY A 122 9.26 14.63 24.69
N GLY A 123 9.32 15.96 24.70
CA GLY A 123 8.14 16.82 24.50
C GLY A 123 7.68 16.88 23.06
N THR A 124 6.47 17.40 22.83
CA THR A 124 5.87 17.54 21.49
C THR A 124 6.37 18.79 20.79
N VAL A 125 6.84 18.65 19.55
CA VAL A 125 7.17 19.77 18.66
C VAL A 125 6.09 19.91 17.62
N VAL A 126 5.52 21.12 17.50
CA VAL A 126 4.56 21.47 16.45
C VAL A 126 5.24 22.47 15.51
N LEU A 127 5.39 22.09 14.24
CA LEU A 127 5.74 22.99 13.16
C LEU A 127 4.46 23.54 12.55
N LEU A 128 4.12 24.76 12.89
CA LEU A 128 2.97 25.45 12.32
C LEU A 128 3.44 26.34 11.18
N LEU A 129 3.03 26.01 9.98
CA LEU A 129 3.35 26.76 8.77
C LEU A 129 2.36 27.91 8.63
N GLU A 130 2.81 29.14 8.90
CA GLU A 130 1.90 30.30 8.82
C GLU A 130 1.38 30.49 7.39
N ASN A 131 0.11 30.80 7.28
CA ASN A 131 -0.59 30.88 6.00
C ASN A 131 0.09 31.84 5.01
N GLY A 132 0.32 31.36 3.79
CA GLY A 132 0.90 32.18 2.71
C GLY A 132 2.40 32.46 2.88
N THR A 133 3.08 31.78 3.78
CA THR A 133 4.53 31.87 3.95
C THR A 133 5.24 30.69 3.32
N GLU A 134 6.46 30.93 2.87
CA GLU A 134 7.40 29.93 2.36
C GLU A 134 8.55 29.80 3.35
N ASN A 135 8.85 28.58 3.74
CA ASN A 135 9.89 28.27 4.72
C ASN A 135 10.88 27.26 4.13
N THR A 136 12.15 27.44 4.38
CA THR A 136 13.22 26.56 3.89
C THR A 136 14.11 26.12 5.04
N LEU A 137 14.33 24.81 5.14
CA LEU A 137 15.19 24.18 6.12
C LEU A 137 16.17 23.24 5.43
N SER A 138 17.46 23.33 5.72
CA SER A 138 18.46 22.47 5.11
C SER A 138 19.56 22.09 6.08
N ASP A 139 20.13 20.90 5.89
CA ASP A 139 21.31 20.45 6.61
C ASP A 139 22.56 20.39 5.70
N GLY A 140 23.71 20.10 6.28
CA GLY A 140 24.97 19.95 5.57
C GLY A 140 25.37 18.49 5.37
N LYS A 141 26.47 18.28 4.65
CA LYS A 141 26.91 16.94 4.22
C LYS A 141 27.42 16.04 5.36
N SER A 142 27.84 16.60 6.48
CA SER A 142 28.45 15.80 7.55
C SER A 142 28.17 16.39 8.92
N TYR A 143 27.68 15.57 9.83
CA TYR A 143 27.41 15.97 11.21
C TYR A 143 28.65 15.82 12.07
N LEU A 144 28.91 16.80 12.96
CA LEU A 144 30.06 16.77 13.87
C LEU A 144 29.93 15.71 14.98
N TYR A 145 28.72 15.28 15.27
CA TYR A 145 28.42 14.35 16.35
C TYR A 145 27.86 13.05 15.80
N SER A 146 28.70 12.26 15.15
CA SER A 146 28.39 10.88 14.77
C SER A 146 28.59 9.95 15.97
N GLY A 147 27.66 9.98 16.90
CA GLY A 147 27.63 9.05 18.03
C GLY A 147 26.33 8.29 18.07
N SER A 148 26.31 7.11 18.67
CA SER A 148 25.14 6.17 18.71
C SER A 148 23.83 6.72 19.29
N LYS A 149 23.72 8.01 19.54
CA LYS A 149 22.54 8.70 20.06
C LYS A 149 22.09 9.91 19.23
N VAL A 150 22.90 10.39 18.29
CA VAL A 150 22.49 11.50 17.43
C VAL A 150 21.76 10.91 16.22
N ARG A 151 20.53 11.28 16.08
CA ARG A 151 19.68 10.79 15.01
C ARG A 151 19.85 11.68 13.81
N GLU A 152 20.23 11.05 12.74
CA GLU A 152 20.72 11.70 11.55
C GLU A 152 19.53 12.09 10.66
N ALA A 153 18.91 13.24 10.93
CA ALA A 153 17.85 13.83 10.09
C ALA A 153 17.96 15.36 10.12
N ALA A 154 17.57 16.04 9.05
CA ALA A 154 17.56 17.50 9.03
C ALA A 154 16.64 18.08 10.12
N ILE A 155 15.47 17.46 10.34
CA ILE A 155 14.59 17.72 11.49
C ILE A 155 14.50 16.45 12.32
N SER A 156 15.06 16.47 13.54
CA SER A 156 15.14 15.30 14.42
C SER A 156 14.49 15.58 15.77
N VAL A 157 13.41 14.89 16.10
CA VAL A 157 12.61 15.09 17.31
C VAL A 157 12.55 13.79 18.12
N GLU A 158 12.89 13.86 19.43
CA GLU A 158 12.84 12.69 20.31
C GLU A 158 11.40 12.34 20.72
N GLY A 159 10.54 13.35 20.91
CA GLY A 159 9.11 13.20 21.18
C GLY A 159 8.26 13.18 19.91
N ASP A 160 7.01 13.64 20.02
CA ASP A 160 6.10 13.74 18.90
C ASP A 160 6.42 14.95 18.02
N LEU A 161 6.22 14.79 16.70
CA LEU A 161 6.33 15.85 15.70
C LEU A 161 5.01 16.00 14.95
N LEU A 162 4.38 17.17 15.02
CA LEU A 162 3.21 17.51 14.23
C LEU A 162 3.56 18.64 13.25
N ILE A 163 3.15 18.49 11.99
CA ILE A 163 3.22 19.53 10.96
C ILE A 163 1.79 19.92 10.59
N THR A 164 1.48 21.21 10.64
CA THR A 164 0.16 21.75 10.34
C THR A 164 0.24 23.20 9.84
N GLY A 165 -0.89 23.78 9.40
CA GLY A 165 -0.99 25.14 8.91
C GLY A 165 -0.92 25.23 7.37
N GLY A 166 -1.37 26.37 6.81
CA GLY A 166 -1.58 26.53 5.36
C GLY A 166 -0.39 27.10 4.59
N GLY A 167 0.79 27.21 5.21
CA GLY A 167 2.03 27.64 4.56
C GLY A 167 2.75 26.49 3.84
N SER A 168 3.95 26.78 3.33
CA SER A 168 4.83 25.79 2.71
C SER A 168 6.14 25.62 3.46
N LEU A 169 6.68 24.40 3.37
CA LEU A 169 7.97 24.03 3.94
C LEU A 169 8.77 23.20 2.92
N SER A 170 9.90 23.72 2.53
CA SER A 170 10.92 22.99 1.75
C SER A 170 11.99 22.46 2.69
N VAL A 171 12.29 21.15 2.60
CA VAL A 171 13.35 20.52 3.37
C VAL A 171 14.34 19.84 2.44
N GLU A 172 15.60 20.25 2.51
CA GLU A 172 16.70 19.61 1.81
C GLU A 172 17.63 18.90 2.82
N ALA A 173 17.50 17.58 2.89
CA ALA A 173 18.31 16.74 3.75
C ALA A 173 19.44 16.10 2.95
N ILE A 174 20.62 16.71 3.02
CA ILE A 174 21.79 16.31 2.25
C ILE A 174 22.54 15.16 2.93
N HIS A 175 22.46 15.08 4.26
CA HIS A 175 23.20 14.09 5.05
C HIS A 175 22.50 12.73 5.11
N ASN A 176 21.22 12.68 5.48
CA ASN A 176 20.53 11.43 5.75
C ASN A 176 19.00 11.54 5.57
N ASP A 177 18.20 11.37 6.64
CA ASP A 177 16.75 11.46 6.59
C ASP A 177 16.28 12.93 6.59
N ALA A 178 15.11 13.23 6.04
CA ALA A 178 14.61 14.59 6.10
C ALA A 178 13.97 14.89 7.46
N LEU A 179 12.92 14.18 7.82
CA LEU A 179 12.21 14.37 9.09
C LEU A 179 12.16 13.06 9.86
N ARG A 180 12.49 13.16 11.15
CA ARG A 180 12.45 12.01 12.05
C ARG A 180 11.85 12.37 13.40
N SER A 181 10.90 11.56 13.85
CA SER A 181 10.39 11.52 15.22
C SER A 181 10.63 10.12 15.79
N GLU A 182 11.01 10.02 17.05
CA GLU A 182 11.15 8.72 17.69
C GLU A 182 9.84 8.19 18.28
N SER A 183 8.82 9.01 18.25
CA SER A 183 7.47 8.71 18.69
C SER A 183 6.51 8.80 17.50
N THR A 184 5.54 9.70 17.54
CA THR A 184 4.57 9.94 16.47
C THR A 184 5.06 11.06 15.54
N LEU A 185 4.99 10.84 14.23
CA LEU A 185 5.12 11.89 13.23
C LEU A 185 3.77 12.05 12.52
N ALA A 186 3.21 13.26 12.58
CA ALA A 186 1.93 13.55 11.97
C ALA A 186 2.01 14.74 11.01
N VAL A 187 1.36 14.63 9.85
CA VAL A 187 1.12 15.72 8.91
C VAL A 187 -0.38 15.91 8.77
N ALA A 188 -0.88 17.05 9.25
CA ALA A 188 -2.30 17.39 9.21
C ALA A 188 -2.64 18.33 8.05
N GLU A 189 -1.76 19.29 7.75
CA GLU A 189 -1.95 20.31 6.73
C GLU A 189 -0.59 20.79 6.22
N GLY A 190 -0.60 21.70 5.23
CA GLY A 190 0.59 22.34 4.67
C GLY A 190 1.02 21.77 3.34
N THR A 191 1.91 22.50 2.68
CA THR A 191 2.59 22.05 1.45
C THR A 191 4.04 21.73 1.79
N LEU A 192 4.43 20.47 1.65
CA LEU A 192 5.76 19.99 1.95
C LEU A 192 6.47 19.56 0.67
N GLU A 193 7.64 20.13 0.41
CA GLU A 193 8.55 19.72 -0.65
C GLU A 193 9.84 19.20 -0.01
N ILE A 194 10.11 17.91 -0.15
CA ILE A 194 11.17 17.24 0.60
C ILE A 194 12.12 16.52 -0.36
N THR A 195 13.39 16.83 -0.23
CA THR A 195 14.47 16.06 -0.86
C THR A 195 15.36 15.47 0.23
N ALA A 196 15.55 14.15 0.21
CA ALA A 196 16.36 13.46 1.22
C ALA A 196 17.36 12.52 0.59
N TRP A 197 18.60 12.55 1.15
CA TRP A 197 19.62 11.59 0.75
C TRP A 197 19.17 10.16 1.00
N ARG A 198 18.49 9.90 2.12
CA ARG A 198 18.06 8.57 2.55
C ARG A 198 16.52 8.46 2.64
N ASP A 199 15.93 8.71 3.81
CA ASP A 199 14.52 8.52 4.03
C ASP A 199 13.79 9.88 4.14
N GLY A 200 12.53 9.94 3.65
CA GLY A 200 11.73 11.16 3.72
C GLY A 200 11.23 11.42 5.15
N LEU A 201 10.14 10.79 5.54
CA LEU A 201 9.54 10.90 6.89
C LEU A 201 9.68 9.59 7.64
N VAL A 202 10.28 9.64 8.83
CA VAL A 202 10.53 8.48 9.68
C VAL A 202 9.90 8.67 11.04
N ALA A 203 8.93 7.82 11.39
CA ALA A 203 8.37 7.75 12.73
C ALA A 203 8.92 6.53 13.48
N GLY A 204 9.22 6.69 14.76
CA GLY A 204 9.61 5.58 15.62
C GLY A 204 8.43 4.67 15.93
N GLN A 205 7.26 5.23 16.22
CA GLN A 205 6.09 4.49 16.66
C GLN A 205 4.93 4.53 15.69
N GLU A 206 4.49 5.72 15.27
CA GLU A 206 3.34 5.90 14.40
C GLU A 206 3.56 7.05 13.41
N LEU A 207 3.22 6.81 12.14
CA LEU A 207 3.17 7.84 11.11
C LEU A 207 1.72 8.09 10.72
N GLN A 208 1.29 9.37 10.77
CA GLN A 208 -0.07 9.77 10.41
C GLN A 208 -0.04 10.84 9.31
N ILE A 209 -0.75 10.60 8.21
CA ILE A 209 -1.01 11.60 7.17
C ILE A 209 -2.53 11.81 7.11
N SER A 210 -3.01 12.93 7.61
CA SER A 210 -4.43 13.26 7.62
C SER A 210 -4.81 14.37 6.63
N GLY A 211 -3.82 15.08 6.06
CA GLY A 211 -4.03 16.15 5.11
C GLY A 211 -2.71 16.64 4.51
N GLY A 212 -2.76 17.83 3.88
CA GLY A 212 -1.61 18.47 3.25
C GLY A 212 -1.30 17.96 1.83
N GLN A 213 -0.31 18.62 1.22
CA GLN A 213 0.27 18.25 -0.08
C GLN A 213 1.74 17.93 0.14
N LEU A 214 2.12 16.67 -0.08
CA LEU A 214 3.48 16.18 0.16
C LEU A 214 4.10 15.75 -1.17
N SER A 215 5.24 16.34 -1.50
CA SER A 215 6.11 15.92 -2.60
C SER A 215 7.46 15.51 -2.02
N ILE A 216 7.78 14.22 -2.11
CA ILE A 216 8.98 13.66 -1.48
C ILE A 216 9.81 12.92 -2.51
N ALA A 217 11.06 13.34 -2.65
CA ALA A 217 12.06 12.65 -3.44
C ALA A 217 13.19 12.17 -2.52
N CYS A 218 13.43 10.85 -2.45
CA CYS A 218 14.40 10.29 -1.52
C CYS A 218 15.14 9.07 -2.06
N GLY A 219 16.32 8.84 -1.51
CA GLY A 219 17.18 7.73 -1.93
C GLY A 219 16.67 6.37 -1.48
N ARG A 220 15.92 6.28 -0.37
CA ARG A 220 15.40 5.01 0.18
C ARG A 220 13.90 5.03 0.34
N THR A 221 13.39 5.22 1.55
CA THR A 221 11.98 5.07 1.89
C THR A 221 11.29 6.44 2.00
N GLY A 222 10.17 6.60 1.30
CA GLY A 222 9.42 7.85 1.36
C GLY A 222 8.84 8.12 2.74
N LEU A 223 8.00 7.22 3.23
CA LEU A 223 7.32 7.30 4.52
C LEU A 223 7.53 6.01 5.30
N SER A 224 7.93 6.09 6.57
CA SER A 224 8.15 4.89 7.37
C SER A 224 7.74 5.02 8.84
N ALA A 225 7.20 3.93 9.39
CA ALA A 225 7.05 3.72 10.83
C ALA A 225 7.84 2.46 11.23
N SER A 226 8.92 2.66 12.00
CA SER A 226 10.01 1.68 12.09
C SER A 226 9.99 0.76 13.31
N SER A 227 9.13 1.01 14.31
CA SER A 227 9.11 0.18 15.53
C SER A 227 8.51 -1.20 15.27
N ALA A 228 9.28 -2.25 15.53
CA ALA A 228 8.79 -3.62 15.51
C ALA A 228 8.11 -4.07 16.83
N LYS A 229 7.95 -3.18 17.81
CA LYS A 229 7.26 -3.50 19.06
C LYS A 229 5.76 -3.70 18.81
N SER A 230 5.15 -4.60 19.56
CA SER A 230 3.70 -4.84 19.45
C SER A 230 2.90 -3.56 19.69
N GLY A 231 1.95 -3.27 18.80
CA GLY A 231 1.14 -2.05 18.85
C GLY A 231 1.82 -0.77 18.37
N GLN A 232 3.02 -0.86 17.83
CA GLN A 232 3.78 0.25 17.25
C GLN A 232 4.17 -0.06 15.81
N GLY A 233 4.79 0.92 15.14
CA GLY A 233 5.22 0.78 13.75
C GLY A 233 4.07 0.86 12.76
N SER A 234 2.99 1.56 13.10
CA SER A 234 1.81 1.72 12.25
C SER A 234 1.89 2.95 11.36
N VAL A 235 1.28 2.85 10.18
CA VAL A 235 1.08 3.98 9.26
C VAL A 235 -0.42 4.15 9.03
N THR A 236 -0.91 5.36 9.24
CA THR A 236 -2.31 5.76 9.02
C THR A 236 -2.39 6.85 7.96
N LEU A 237 -3.11 6.58 6.88
CA LEU A 237 -3.32 7.47 5.75
C LEU A 237 -4.81 7.85 5.71
N ALA A 238 -5.15 9.02 6.24
CA ALA A 238 -6.54 9.47 6.39
C ALA A 238 -6.92 10.62 5.45
N GLY A 239 -5.97 11.11 4.63
CA GLY A 239 -6.22 12.22 3.71
C GLY A 239 -4.93 12.71 3.04
N GLY A 240 -5.03 13.90 2.43
CA GLY A 240 -3.93 14.56 1.75
C GLY A 240 -3.66 14.06 0.33
N THR A 241 -2.73 14.74 -0.34
CA THR A 241 -2.17 14.34 -1.64
C THR A 241 -0.69 14.09 -1.46
N VAL A 242 -0.24 12.89 -1.77
CA VAL A 242 1.14 12.45 -1.52
C VAL A 242 1.76 11.95 -2.82
N ALA A 243 2.84 12.58 -3.25
CA ALA A 243 3.66 12.16 -4.38
C ALA A 243 5.03 11.70 -3.86
N LEU A 244 5.39 10.44 -4.12
CA LEU A 244 6.66 9.84 -3.69
C LEU A 244 7.47 9.38 -4.90
N ILE A 245 8.74 9.76 -4.94
CA ILE A 245 9.75 9.20 -5.85
C ILE A 245 10.88 8.67 -4.99
N CYS A 246 10.95 7.34 -4.84
CA CYS A 246 11.85 6.68 -3.91
C CYS A 246 12.80 5.70 -4.62
N GLY A 247 14.03 5.67 -4.18
CA GLY A 247 14.98 4.64 -4.64
C GLY A 247 14.67 3.25 -4.06
N GLY A 248 14.13 3.20 -2.85
CA GLY A 248 13.61 2.02 -2.16
C GLY A 248 12.09 2.01 -2.06
N ASP A 249 11.55 1.65 -0.90
CA ASP A 249 10.12 1.53 -0.66
C ASP A 249 9.39 2.88 -0.63
N GLY A 250 8.15 2.92 -1.06
CA GLY A 250 7.30 4.11 -0.96
C GLY A 250 6.85 4.36 0.47
N ILE A 251 6.01 3.49 1.01
CA ILE A 251 5.47 3.59 2.37
C ILE A 251 5.66 2.27 3.10
N THR A 252 6.31 2.30 4.26
CA THR A 252 6.63 1.10 5.05
C THR A 252 6.12 1.22 6.48
N ALA A 253 5.34 0.24 6.91
CA ALA A 253 4.95 0.03 8.30
C ALA A 253 5.58 -1.25 8.84
N ALA A 254 6.34 -1.19 9.91
CA ALA A 254 6.81 -2.41 10.59
C ALA A 254 5.66 -3.22 11.21
N GLY A 255 4.56 -2.55 11.54
CA GLY A 255 3.28 -3.11 11.97
C GLY A 255 2.24 -3.12 10.86
N SER A 256 1.15 -2.40 11.06
CA SER A 256 0.02 -2.33 10.13
C SER A 256 -0.01 -1.01 9.37
N LEU A 257 -0.42 -1.06 8.10
CA LEU A 257 -0.70 0.10 7.28
C LEU A 257 -2.19 0.18 6.97
N SER A 258 -2.80 1.32 7.25
CA SER A 258 -4.21 1.56 6.96
C SER A 258 -4.41 2.83 6.14
N ALA A 259 -5.34 2.79 5.18
CA ALA A 259 -5.76 3.97 4.41
C ALA A 259 -7.29 4.07 4.35
N THR A 260 -7.80 5.27 4.61
CA THR A 260 -9.23 5.58 4.59
C THR A 260 -9.61 6.64 3.55
N ALA A 261 -8.67 7.50 3.16
CA ALA A 261 -8.86 8.56 2.18
C ALA A 261 -7.50 9.04 1.62
N GLY A 262 -7.52 10.03 0.73
CA GLY A 262 -6.33 10.66 0.15
C GLY A 262 -6.03 10.20 -1.27
N GLU A 263 -5.03 10.87 -1.87
CA GLU A 263 -4.53 10.56 -3.20
C GLU A 263 -3.01 10.32 -3.14
N TYR A 264 -2.58 9.17 -3.64
CA TYR A 264 -1.21 8.68 -3.49
C TYR A 264 -0.63 8.29 -4.84
N HIS A 265 0.43 8.99 -5.25
CA HIS A 265 1.21 8.71 -6.45
C HIS A 265 2.60 8.24 -6.01
N ILE A 266 2.91 6.98 -6.22
CA ILE A 266 4.12 6.38 -5.66
C ILE A 266 4.93 5.71 -6.78
N THR A 267 6.16 6.18 -6.97
CA THR A 267 7.15 5.56 -7.87
C THR A 267 8.33 5.07 -7.05
N THR A 268 8.64 3.77 -7.15
CA THR A 268 9.72 3.13 -6.39
C THR A 268 10.69 2.39 -7.29
N GLY A 269 11.98 2.44 -6.95
CA GLY A 269 13.03 1.77 -7.71
C GLY A 269 13.16 2.23 -9.17
N GLY A 270 12.63 3.42 -9.48
CA GLY A 270 12.56 3.96 -10.84
C GLY A 270 11.42 3.39 -11.69
N GLY A 271 10.41 2.83 -11.04
CA GLY A 271 9.18 2.36 -11.65
C GLY A 271 9.29 1.01 -12.36
N SER A 272 8.20 0.61 -12.98
CA SER A 272 8.02 -0.66 -13.67
C SER A 272 9.02 -0.93 -14.79
N GLY A 273 9.53 0.11 -15.43
CA GLY A 273 10.58 -0.01 -16.45
C GLY A 273 11.92 -0.55 -15.92
N ASN A 274 12.10 -0.61 -14.59
CA ASN A 274 13.27 -1.17 -13.92
C ASN A 274 13.00 -2.52 -13.24
N ALA A 275 11.78 -3.05 -13.34
CA ALA A 275 11.46 -4.36 -12.80
C ALA A 275 12.28 -5.46 -13.50
N SER A 276 12.78 -6.42 -12.72
CA SER A 276 13.54 -7.55 -13.25
C SER A 276 12.58 -8.61 -13.80
N TYR A 277 12.03 -8.39 -15.01
CA TYR A 277 11.17 -9.39 -15.66
C TYR A 277 11.94 -10.63 -16.20
N GLY A 278 13.26 -10.66 -16.04
CA GLY A 278 14.09 -11.69 -16.64
C GLY A 278 14.07 -11.68 -18.18
N GLU A 279 14.74 -12.64 -18.82
CA GLU A 279 14.80 -12.78 -20.28
C GLU A 279 13.45 -13.06 -20.96
N THR A 280 12.39 -13.34 -20.19
CA THR A 280 11.06 -13.68 -20.71
C THR A 280 10.29 -12.50 -21.26
N ALA A 281 10.47 -11.30 -20.74
CA ALA A 281 9.75 -10.10 -21.21
C ALA A 281 10.09 -9.73 -22.66
N GLU A 282 11.35 -9.89 -23.09
CA GLU A 282 11.73 -9.66 -24.48
C GLU A 282 11.10 -10.68 -25.46
N LYS A 283 10.86 -11.90 -25.01
CA LYS A 283 10.23 -12.95 -25.83
C LYS A 283 8.73 -12.70 -26.04
N TRP A 284 8.05 -12.08 -25.10
CA TRP A 284 6.61 -11.79 -25.20
C TRP A 284 6.30 -10.69 -26.21
N GLY A 285 7.14 -9.66 -26.33
CA GLY A 285 7.00 -8.62 -27.35
C GLY A 285 7.09 -9.14 -28.78
N LEU A 286 7.79 -10.25 -29.00
CA LEU A 286 7.94 -10.91 -30.32
C LEU A 286 6.71 -11.74 -30.76
N TRP A 287 5.79 -12.08 -29.84
CA TRP A 287 4.65 -12.97 -30.12
C TRP A 287 3.30 -12.25 -30.23
N GLY A 288 3.32 -10.90 -30.32
CA GLY A 288 2.09 -10.10 -30.50
C GLY A 288 1.17 -10.11 -29.28
N GLY A 289 1.72 -10.34 -28.11
CA GLY A 289 1.04 -10.28 -26.83
C GLY A 289 0.76 -8.84 -26.39
N LEU A 290 0.92 -8.42 -25.24
CA LEU A 290 0.55 -7.17 -24.60
C LEU A 290 1.00 -5.93 -25.39
N PRO A 291 0.21 -4.85 -25.45
CA PRO A 291 0.68 -3.58 -25.97
C PRO A 291 1.93 -3.18 -25.19
N GLN A 292 3.05 -3.00 -25.89
CA GLN A 292 4.22 -2.40 -25.28
C GLN A 292 3.81 -1.00 -24.80
N GLN A 293 3.53 -0.86 -23.52
CA GLN A 293 3.64 0.47 -22.92
C GLN A 293 5.11 0.85 -23.07
N GLN A 294 5.37 1.89 -23.84
CA GLN A 294 6.71 2.47 -23.90
C GLN A 294 7.13 2.72 -22.45
N PRO A 295 8.36 2.35 -22.07
CA PRO A 295 8.85 2.67 -20.74
C PRO A 295 8.58 4.15 -20.51
N THR A 296 7.82 4.47 -19.49
CA THR A 296 7.69 5.84 -18.99
C THR A 296 9.12 6.37 -18.89
N GLU A 297 9.36 7.58 -19.40
CA GLU A 297 10.69 8.21 -19.36
C GLU A 297 11.34 7.91 -18.03
N LYS A 298 12.55 7.33 -18.07
CA LYS A 298 13.27 6.97 -16.85
C LYS A 298 13.37 8.21 -16.00
N GLN A 299 12.56 8.28 -14.94
CA GLN A 299 12.64 9.36 -13.97
C GLN A 299 14.06 9.38 -13.40
N PRO A 300 14.67 10.54 -13.23
CA PRO A 300 15.99 10.63 -12.65
C PRO A 300 15.93 10.06 -11.22
N ILE A 301 16.53 8.90 -11.02
CA ILE A 301 16.68 8.32 -9.69
C ILE A 301 17.72 9.16 -8.96
N ILE A 302 17.33 9.75 -7.86
CA ILE A 302 18.25 10.43 -6.97
C ILE A 302 19.32 9.43 -6.55
N ASN A 303 20.51 9.59 -7.13
CA ASN A 303 21.76 8.92 -6.77
C ASN A 303 21.72 7.39 -6.61
N ARG A 304 21.41 6.66 -7.69
CA ARG A 304 21.37 5.19 -7.74
C ARG A 304 22.69 4.48 -7.38
N GLU A 305 23.82 5.16 -7.47
CA GLU A 305 25.14 4.53 -7.31
C GLU A 305 25.54 4.28 -5.84
N GLN A 306 24.82 4.80 -4.86
CA GLN A 306 25.25 4.78 -3.46
C GLN A 306 24.24 4.19 -2.46
N ILE A 307 22.97 3.98 -2.85
CA ILE A 307 21.96 3.42 -1.96
C ILE A 307 21.40 2.15 -2.58
N VAL A 308 21.91 1.01 -2.16
CA VAL A 308 21.33 -0.29 -2.48
C VAL A 308 20.18 -0.51 -1.50
N SER A 309 18.96 -0.41 -1.98
CA SER A 309 17.79 -0.88 -1.26
C SER A 309 17.51 -2.32 -1.65
N ASP A 310 17.29 -3.20 -0.67
CA ASP A 310 16.96 -4.61 -0.91
C ASP A 310 15.52 -4.78 -1.44
N SER A 311 14.71 -3.73 -1.40
CA SER A 311 13.33 -3.71 -1.89
C SER A 311 12.93 -2.34 -2.46
N ALA A 312 11.96 -2.34 -3.37
CA ALA A 312 11.38 -1.13 -3.95
C ALA A 312 9.86 -1.31 -4.10
N ARG A 313 9.23 -1.57 -2.96
CA ARG A 313 7.79 -1.83 -2.82
C ARG A 313 7.01 -0.51 -2.77
N GLY A 314 5.77 -0.53 -3.27
CA GLY A 314 4.89 0.62 -3.15
C GLY A 314 4.42 0.83 -1.71
N LEU A 315 3.57 -0.07 -1.22
CA LEU A 315 3.09 -0.12 0.17
C LEU A 315 3.54 -1.42 0.82
N SER A 316 4.22 -1.35 1.96
CA SER A 316 4.79 -2.49 2.66
C SER A 316 4.34 -2.51 4.13
N ALA A 317 3.78 -3.64 4.60
CA ALA A 317 3.34 -3.81 5.98
C ALA A 317 3.88 -5.10 6.59
N GLY A 318 4.48 -5.00 7.76
CA GLY A 318 4.99 -6.14 8.51
C GLY A 318 3.91 -7.07 9.09
N LYS A 319 2.66 -6.58 9.18
CA LYS A 319 1.51 -7.38 9.64
C LYS A 319 0.37 -7.36 8.65
N SER A 320 -0.31 -6.23 8.50
CA SER A 320 -1.52 -6.12 7.69
C SER A 320 -1.57 -4.81 6.92
N LEU A 321 -2.12 -4.88 5.71
CA LEU A 321 -2.41 -3.76 4.84
C LEU A 321 -3.93 -3.65 4.66
N ALA A 322 -4.53 -2.52 5.02
CA ALA A 322 -5.96 -2.28 4.90
C ALA A 322 -6.24 -1.00 4.12
N LEU A 323 -6.80 -1.11 2.92
CA LEU A 323 -7.20 0.01 2.09
C LEU A 323 -8.73 0.06 2.01
N SER A 324 -9.34 0.96 2.79
CA SER A 324 -10.80 1.12 2.84
C SER A 324 -11.29 2.38 2.10
N GLY A 325 -10.39 3.21 1.63
CA GLY A 325 -10.64 4.40 0.83
C GLY A 325 -9.36 4.94 0.23
N GLY A 326 -9.47 6.06 -0.48
CA GLY A 326 -8.35 6.69 -1.18
C GLY A 326 -8.11 6.15 -2.60
N THR A 327 -7.27 6.89 -3.33
CA THR A 327 -6.85 6.55 -4.68
C THR A 327 -5.34 6.36 -4.70
N PHE A 328 -4.88 5.23 -5.23
CA PHE A 328 -3.48 4.87 -5.30
C PHE A 328 -3.07 4.61 -6.75
N THR A 329 -2.03 5.31 -7.18
CA THR A 329 -1.32 5.05 -8.43
C THR A 329 0.09 4.63 -8.09
N LEU A 330 0.40 3.36 -8.34
CA LEU A 330 1.64 2.72 -7.93
C LEU A 330 2.43 2.29 -9.18
N ASP A 331 3.64 2.80 -9.32
CA ASP A 331 4.60 2.42 -10.37
C ASP A 331 5.89 1.92 -9.69
N CYS A 332 6.00 0.61 -9.55
CA CYS A 332 7.01 -0.02 -8.70
C CYS A 332 7.89 -0.99 -9.48
N SER A 333 9.16 -1.06 -9.12
CA SER A 333 10.07 -2.09 -9.68
C SER A 333 9.97 -3.45 -8.96
N ASP A 334 9.47 -3.47 -7.72
CA ASP A 334 9.19 -4.67 -6.92
C ASP A 334 7.66 -4.76 -6.66
N ALA A 335 7.23 -5.36 -5.57
CA ALA A 335 5.82 -5.51 -5.22
C ALA A 335 5.13 -4.16 -4.98
N ALA A 336 3.98 -3.92 -5.63
CA ALA A 336 3.24 -2.69 -5.37
C ALA A 336 2.53 -2.72 -4.02
N LEU A 337 1.89 -3.85 -3.65
CA LEU A 337 1.30 -4.09 -2.33
C LEU A 337 1.95 -5.31 -1.69
N TYR A 338 2.52 -5.14 -0.53
CA TYR A 338 3.16 -6.21 0.23
C TYR A 338 2.66 -6.23 1.68
N SER A 339 2.25 -7.38 2.17
CA SER A 339 2.05 -7.59 3.60
C SER A 339 2.45 -9.00 4.02
N VAL A 340 3.02 -9.13 5.21
CA VAL A 340 3.41 -10.43 5.75
C VAL A 340 2.19 -11.28 6.09
N GLY A 341 1.12 -10.67 6.62
CA GLY A 341 -0.10 -11.37 7.02
C GLY A 341 -1.24 -11.16 6.03
N SER A 342 -2.00 -10.09 6.14
CA SER A 342 -3.21 -9.90 5.35
C SER A 342 -3.25 -8.59 4.58
N THR A 343 -3.79 -8.64 3.35
CA THR A 343 -4.17 -7.45 2.57
C THR A 343 -5.69 -7.43 2.40
N LYS A 344 -6.31 -6.35 2.89
CA LYS A 344 -7.76 -6.12 2.82
C LYS A 344 -8.07 -4.89 1.99
N LEU A 345 -8.81 -5.06 0.91
CA LEU A 345 -9.25 -4.02 -0.01
C LEU A 345 -10.78 -3.91 0.09
N SER A 346 -11.27 -2.76 0.61
CA SER A 346 -12.69 -2.64 0.96
C SER A 346 -13.33 -1.31 0.53
N GLY A 347 -12.70 -0.55 -0.39
CA GLY A 347 -13.28 0.68 -0.90
C GLY A 347 -12.34 1.60 -1.67
N SER A 348 -11.07 1.23 -1.80
CA SER A 348 -10.05 2.02 -2.50
C SER A 348 -10.12 1.82 -4.01
N ARG A 349 -9.60 2.82 -4.73
CA ARG A 349 -9.19 2.67 -6.13
C ARG A 349 -7.68 2.52 -6.21
N VAL A 350 -7.21 1.40 -6.75
CA VAL A 350 -5.78 1.09 -6.83
C VAL A 350 -5.42 0.77 -8.27
N THR A 351 -4.49 1.53 -8.84
CA THR A 351 -3.91 1.28 -10.16
C THR A 351 -2.44 0.94 -10.02
N ILE A 352 -2.04 -0.20 -10.53
CA ILE A 352 -0.68 -0.72 -10.42
C ILE A 352 -0.09 -0.86 -11.82
N SER A 353 1.06 -0.24 -12.02
CA SER A 353 1.91 -0.41 -13.21
C SER A 353 3.19 -1.12 -12.80
N GLY A 354 3.46 -2.27 -13.38
CA GLY A 354 4.71 -2.99 -13.21
C GLY A 354 4.87 -3.76 -11.92
N GLY A 355 6.11 -3.97 -11.57
CA GLY A 355 6.51 -4.81 -10.45
C GLY A 355 6.77 -6.26 -10.83
N ASP A 356 7.55 -6.93 -10.01
CA ASP A 356 7.78 -8.37 -10.15
C ASP A 356 6.48 -9.12 -9.83
N THR A 357 5.90 -8.83 -8.66
CA THR A 357 4.59 -9.36 -8.24
C THR A 357 3.75 -8.20 -7.71
N ALA A 358 2.65 -7.85 -8.37
CA ALA A 358 1.91 -6.65 -8.00
C ALA A 358 1.36 -6.70 -6.58
N ILE A 359 0.83 -7.85 -6.14
CA ILE A 359 0.31 -8.04 -4.77
C ILE A 359 0.94 -9.30 -4.16
N THR A 360 1.55 -9.17 -2.99
CA THR A 360 2.09 -10.30 -2.21
C THR A 360 1.58 -10.26 -0.77
N THR A 361 0.91 -11.32 -0.33
CA THR A 361 0.31 -11.41 1.01
C THR A 361 0.02 -12.87 1.38
N GLN A 362 -0.23 -13.18 2.65
CA GLN A 362 -0.77 -14.50 3.02
C GLN A 362 -2.29 -14.56 2.73
N GLN A 363 -3.05 -13.56 3.16
CA GLN A 363 -4.49 -13.54 2.97
C GLN A 363 -4.90 -12.31 2.17
N LEU A 364 -5.56 -12.53 1.01
CA LEU A 364 -6.09 -11.45 0.18
C LEU A 364 -7.61 -11.40 0.30
N THR A 365 -8.15 -10.27 0.71
CA THR A 365 -9.60 -10.04 0.77
C THR A 365 -9.96 -8.83 -0.06
N LEU A 366 -10.88 -9.00 -1.01
CA LEU A 366 -11.52 -7.91 -1.75
C LEU A 366 -13.02 -7.94 -1.49
N SER A 367 -13.53 -6.90 -0.84
CA SER A 367 -14.96 -6.78 -0.50
C SER A 367 -15.65 -5.59 -1.17
N ALA A 368 -14.88 -4.58 -1.59
CA ALA A 368 -15.36 -3.43 -2.35
C ALA A 368 -14.15 -2.68 -2.94
N GLY A 369 -14.42 -1.71 -3.84
CA GLY A 369 -13.40 -0.90 -4.52
C GLY A 369 -12.98 -1.48 -5.86
N ASP A 370 -12.05 -0.77 -6.53
CA ASP A 370 -11.59 -1.10 -7.87
C ASP A 370 -10.07 -1.24 -7.87
N VAL A 371 -9.58 -2.41 -8.23
CA VAL A 371 -8.15 -2.70 -8.33
C VAL A 371 -7.80 -3.07 -9.75
N SER A 372 -6.85 -2.36 -10.34
CA SER A 372 -6.39 -2.59 -11.71
C SER A 372 -4.87 -2.79 -11.73
N ILE A 373 -4.44 -3.98 -12.06
CA ILE A 373 -3.04 -4.32 -12.33
C ILE A 373 -2.86 -4.28 -13.85
N LEU A 374 -2.29 -3.18 -14.35
CA LEU A 374 -2.16 -2.90 -15.78
C LEU A 374 -1.10 -3.81 -16.41
N THR A 375 -0.03 -4.06 -15.68
CA THR A 375 1.03 -5.00 -16.07
C THR A 375 1.84 -5.40 -14.83
N ALA A 376 2.22 -6.66 -14.75
CA ALA A 376 3.16 -7.20 -13.77
C ALA A 376 3.76 -8.51 -14.30
N ARG A 377 4.89 -8.99 -13.76
CA ARG A 377 5.33 -10.35 -14.09
C ARG A 377 4.33 -11.35 -13.56
N ARG A 378 3.96 -11.24 -12.28
CA ARG A 378 2.84 -11.97 -11.66
C ARG A 378 1.84 -10.98 -11.06
N GLY A 379 0.56 -11.24 -11.25
CA GLY A 379 -0.47 -10.32 -10.77
C GLY A 379 -0.61 -10.32 -9.24
N ALA A 380 -0.94 -11.46 -8.64
CA ALA A 380 -1.02 -11.58 -7.19
C ALA A 380 -0.54 -12.96 -6.71
N VAL A 381 0.09 -13.00 -5.55
CA VAL A 381 0.48 -14.21 -4.83
C VAL A 381 -0.06 -14.16 -3.42
N ALA A 382 -0.83 -15.18 -3.04
CA ALA A 382 -1.39 -15.31 -1.69
C ALA A 382 -1.45 -16.79 -1.26
N GLU A 383 -1.76 -17.06 -0.01
CA GLU A 383 -2.12 -18.41 0.43
C GLU A 383 -3.62 -18.65 0.22
N ASP A 384 -4.46 -17.72 0.67
CA ASP A 384 -5.90 -17.76 0.51
C ASP A 384 -6.45 -16.45 -0.07
N MET A 385 -7.57 -16.53 -0.80
CA MET A 385 -8.29 -15.36 -1.28
C MET A 385 -9.78 -15.44 -1.00
N THR A 386 -10.35 -14.31 -0.58
CA THR A 386 -11.80 -14.10 -0.50
C THR A 386 -12.20 -12.91 -1.39
N LEU A 387 -13.09 -13.16 -2.34
CA LEU A 387 -13.73 -12.16 -3.19
C LEU A 387 -15.22 -12.11 -2.86
N SER A 388 -15.67 -11.04 -2.21
CA SER A 388 -17.08 -10.87 -1.81
C SER A 388 -17.74 -9.65 -2.45
N GLY A 389 -16.95 -8.77 -3.09
CA GLY A 389 -17.41 -7.57 -3.78
C GLY A 389 -16.26 -6.83 -4.44
N GLY A 390 -16.56 -5.70 -5.09
CA GLY A 390 -15.57 -4.91 -5.82
C GLY A 390 -15.12 -5.53 -7.14
N SER A 391 -14.09 -4.95 -7.73
CA SER A 391 -13.49 -5.42 -8.99
C SER A 391 -11.97 -5.55 -8.89
N LEU A 392 -11.44 -6.65 -9.44
CA LEU A 392 -10.00 -6.86 -9.62
C LEU A 392 -9.73 -7.23 -11.07
N SER A 393 -8.95 -6.40 -11.75
CA SER A 393 -8.49 -6.65 -13.12
C SER A 393 -6.98 -6.87 -13.11
N ILE A 394 -6.52 -7.94 -13.74
CA ILE A 394 -5.11 -8.32 -13.77
C ILE A 394 -4.67 -8.58 -15.21
N THR A 395 -3.59 -7.91 -15.63
CA THR A 395 -2.81 -8.28 -16.79
C THR A 395 -1.41 -8.70 -16.33
N ALA A 396 -1.03 -9.95 -16.56
CA ALA A 396 0.24 -10.50 -16.09
C ALA A 396 1.02 -11.21 -17.22
N VAL A 397 2.35 -11.08 -17.18
CA VAL A 397 3.25 -11.74 -18.15
C VAL A 397 3.32 -13.24 -17.91
N GLU A 398 3.32 -13.65 -16.66
CA GLU A 398 3.33 -15.06 -16.23
C GLU A 398 1.97 -15.42 -15.61
N GLU A 399 1.91 -15.66 -14.31
CA GLU A 399 0.71 -16.07 -13.58
C GLU A 399 -0.16 -14.85 -13.20
N GLY A 400 -1.47 -14.96 -13.39
CA GLY A 400 -2.41 -13.91 -13.00
C GLY A 400 -2.57 -13.83 -11.49
N LEU A 401 -3.21 -14.83 -10.91
CA LEU A 401 -3.36 -15.00 -9.45
C LEU A 401 -2.90 -16.41 -9.07
N ALA A 402 -1.92 -16.50 -8.21
CA ALA A 402 -1.41 -17.75 -7.67
C ALA A 402 -1.69 -17.87 -6.17
N LEU A 403 -2.44 -18.91 -5.79
CA LEU A 403 -2.60 -19.30 -4.39
C LEU A 403 -1.64 -20.47 -4.09
N SER A 404 -0.39 -20.10 -3.80
CA SER A 404 0.70 -21.03 -3.56
C SER A 404 1.53 -20.58 -2.35
N GLY A 405 2.02 -21.48 -1.53
CA GLY A 405 2.76 -21.18 -0.30
C GLY A 405 4.14 -20.59 -0.50
N GLY A 406 4.23 -19.35 -0.95
CA GLY A 406 5.49 -18.64 -1.00
C GLY A 406 6.33 -18.90 -2.26
N TYR A 407 7.46 -18.21 -2.34
CA TYR A 407 8.38 -18.18 -3.49
C TYR A 407 9.08 -19.51 -3.82
N ASP A 408 9.11 -20.46 -2.88
CA ASP A 408 9.78 -21.74 -3.04
C ASP A 408 8.73 -22.86 -3.16
N LYS A 409 8.38 -23.20 -4.40
CA LYS A 409 7.67 -24.45 -4.70
C LYS A 409 8.65 -25.61 -4.50
N SER A 410 8.81 -26.10 -3.27
CA SER A 410 9.20 -27.49 -3.11
C SER A 410 8.00 -28.33 -3.54
N GLU A 411 8.19 -29.25 -4.47
CA GLU A 411 7.14 -30.15 -5.03
C GLU A 411 6.42 -31.01 -3.96
N SER A 412 6.66 -30.76 -2.68
CA SER A 412 6.17 -31.51 -1.54
C SER A 412 5.62 -30.66 -0.39
N ASP A 413 4.96 -29.51 -0.69
CA ASP A 413 4.24 -28.76 0.36
C ASP A 413 2.94 -29.51 0.72
N PRO A 414 2.86 -30.22 1.87
CA PRO A 414 1.67 -30.94 2.28
C PRO A 414 0.50 -30.02 2.61
N ALA A 415 0.70 -28.69 2.67
CA ALA A 415 -0.34 -27.69 2.91
C ALA A 415 -0.92 -27.14 1.59
N ALA A 416 -0.39 -27.51 0.42
CA ALA A 416 -0.90 -27.02 -0.87
C ALA A 416 -2.40 -27.31 -1.07
N ASP A 417 -2.86 -28.49 -0.63
CA ASP A 417 -4.26 -28.92 -0.73
C ASP A 417 -5.22 -28.17 0.20
N LEU A 418 -4.72 -27.38 1.15
CA LEU A 418 -5.55 -26.61 2.09
C LEU A 418 -5.85 -25.19 1.57
N ARG A 419 -5.21 -24.75 0.51
CA ARG A 419 -5.39 -23.41 -0.04
C ARG A 419 -6.73 -23.27 -0.72
N LYS A 420 -7.34 -22.12 -0.56
CA LYS A 420 -8.68 -21.92 -1.08
C LYS A 420 -8.89 -20.52 -1.63
N MET A 421 -9.69 -20.48 -2.69
CA MET A 421 -10.34 -19.26 -3.14
C MET A 421 -11.84 -19.35 -2.88
N THR A 422 -12.39 -18.33 -2.22
CA THR A 422 -13.84 -18.22 -1.97
C THR A 422 -14.36 -16.99 -2.70
N VAL A 423 -15.37 -17.20 -3.57
CA VAL A 423 -16.01 -16.14 -4.35
C VAL A 423 -17.50 -16.15 -4.06
N THR A 424 -17.97 -15.11 -3.39
CA THR A 424 -19.39 -14.93 -3.06
C THR A 424 -20.03 -13.74 -3.78
N GLY A 425 -19.20 -12.88 -4.39
CA GLY A 425 -19.63 -11.69 -5.13
C GLY A 425 -18.44 -11.02 -5.80
N GLY A 426 -18.64 -9.84 -6.37
CA GLY A 426 -17.59 -9.08 -7.03
C GLY A 426 -17.20 -9.60 -8.42
N SER A 427 -16.16 -9.03 -8.99
CA SER A 427 -15.66 -9.37 -10.34
C SER A 427 -14.15 -9.53 -10.34
N LEU A 428 -13.67 -10.62 -10.90
CA LEU A 428 -12.26 -10.88 -11.16
C LEU A 428 -12.07 -11.12 -12.66
N SER A 429 -11.25 -10.30 -13.30
CA SER A 429 -10.89 -10.42 -14.71
C SER A 429 -9.38 -10.57 -14.83
N ILE A 430 -8.92 -11.67 -15.40
CA ILE A 430 -7.49 -11.97 -15.51
C ILE A 430 -7.12 -12.32 -16.94
N CYS A 431 -6.07 -11.65 -17.45
CA CYS A 431 -5.34 -12.06 -18.64
C CYS A 431 -3.90 -12.35 -18.24
N ALA A 432 -3.44 -13.57 -18.45
CA ALA A 432 -2.12 -14.04 -18.06
C ALA A 432 -1.41 -14.82 -19.16
N GLY A 433 -0.08 -14.78 -19.14
CA GLY A 433 0.73 -15.51 -20.10
C GLY A 433 0.73 -17.02 -19.87
N THR A 434 0.59 -17.43 -18.61
CA THR A 434 0.47 -18.84 -18.23
C THR A 434 -0.93 -19.10 -17.65
N HIS A 435 -1.05 -19.39 -16.37
CA HIS A 435 -2.35 -19.62 -15.74
C HIS A 435 -2.96 -18.28 -15.29
N ALA A 436 -4.23 -18.03 -15.65
CA ALA A 436 -4.94 -16.88 -15.13
C ALA A 436 -5.18 -17.05 -13.63
N LEU A 437 -5.63 -18.25 -13.22
CA LEU A 437 -5.88 -18.60 -11.83
C LEU A 437 -5.23 -19.95 -11.52
N ASP A 438 -4.25 -19.94 -10.61
CA ASP A 438 -3.53 -21.12 -10.13
C ASP A 438 -3.76 -21.31 -8.64
N ILE A 439 -4.60 -22.29 -8.27
CA ILE A 439 -4.95 -22.61 -6.88
C ILE A 439 -4.37 -23.97 -6.54
N GLY A 440 -3.46 -24.05 -5.56
CA GLY A 440 -2.96 -25.34 -5.08
C GLY A 440 -4.04 -26.28 -4.54
N GLY A 441 -5.14 -25.74 -4.02
CA GLY A 441 -6.27 -26.44 -3.45
C GLY A 441 -7.59 -26.19 -4.17
N SER A 442 -8.58 -25.61 -3.51
CA SER A 442 -9.96 -25.59 -3.97
C SER A 442 -10.51 -24.20 -4.30
N LEU A 443 -11.25 -24.09 -5.42
CA LEU A 443 -12.09 -22.96 -5.73
C LEU A 443 -13.53 -23.21 -5.25
N PHE A 444 -14.10 -22.27 -4.51
CA PHE A 444 -15.52 -22.24 -4.09
C PHE A 444 -16.18 -20.97 -4.65
N GLN A 445 -17.06 -21.11 -5.62
CA GLN A 445 -17.81 -19.98 -6.18
C GLN A 445 -19.31 -20.17 -5.95
N SER A 446 -19.92 -19.22 -5.23
CA SER A 446 -21.38 -19.17 -4.99
C SER A 446 -22.02 -17.89 -5.52
N GLY A 447 -21.24 -17.00 -6.13
CA GLY A 447 -21.68 -15.75 -6.74
C GLY A 447 -20.53 -15.07 -7.46
N GLY A 448 -20.76 -13.82 -7.91
CA GLY A 448 -19.75 -13.03 -8.59
C GLY A 448 -19.37 -13.50 -9.98
N SER A 449 -18.34 -12.89 -10.55
CA SER A 449 -17.91 -13.15 -11.92
C SER A 449 -16.39 -13.42 -11.97
N LEU A 450 -16.01 -14.54 -12.57
CA LEU A 450 -14.62 -14.89 -12.87
C LEU A 450 -14.46 -14.95 -14.40
N LEU A 451 -13.62 -14.06 -14.96
CA LEU A 451 -13.31 -13.97 -16.38
C LEU A 451 -11.81 -14.27 -16.55
N LEU A 452 -11.48 -15.44 -17.06
CA LEU A 452 -10.14 -15.98 -17.05
C LEU A 452 -9.63 -16.22 -18.48
N GLY A 453 -8.52 -15.57 -18.86
CA GLY A 453 -7.80 -15.78 -20.10
C GLY A 453 -6.35 -16.16 -19.86
N SER A 454 -5.87 -17.19 -20.55
CA SER A 454 -4.49 -17.67 -20.46
C SER A 454 -3.77 -17.59 -21.82
N GLY A 455 -2.46 -17.80 -21.81
CA GLY A 455 -1.69 -17.99 -23.02
C GLY A 455 -2.15 -19.20 -23.84
N ARG A 456 -1.74 -19.25 -25.10
CA ARG A 456 -2.29 -20.12 -26.16
C ARG A 456 -2.41 -21.61 -25.82
N GLU A 457 -1.49 -22.13 -25.00
CA GLU A 457 -1.42 -23.58 -24.68
C GLU A 457 -1.55 -23.84 -23.16
N GLN A 458 -2.00 -22.82 -22.41
CA GLN A 458 -2.07 -22.89 -20.95
C GLN A 458 -3.53 -22.92 -20.49
N ASN A 459 -3.75 -23.57 -19.37
CA ASN A 459 -5.07 -23.63 -18.75
C ASN A 459 -5.37 -22.34 -18.01
N PRO A 460 -6.51 -21.65 -18.28
CA PRO A 460 -6.88 -20.45 -17.55
C PRO A 460 -7.17 -20.70 -16.07
N LEU A 461 -7.61 -21.90 -15.71
CA LEU A 461 -7.88 -22.30 -14.33
C LEU A 461 -7.12 -23.60 -14.01
N ARG A 462 -6.28 -23.56 -12.98
CA ARG A 462 -5.64 -24.72 -12.36
C ARG A 462 -6.06 -24.76 -10.89
N ALA A 463 -6.73 -25.82 -10.47
CA ALA A 463 -7.14 -26.06 -9.09
C ALA A 463 -7.30 -27.57 -8.86
N ALA A 464 -7.10 -28.06 -7.63
CA ALA A 464 -7.38 -29.45 -7.30
C ALA A 464 -8.87 -29.77 -7.42
N THR A 465 -9.74 -28.87 -6.95
CA THR A 465 -11.18 -28.95 -7.13
C THR A 465 -11.80 -27.56 -7.42
N ALA A 466 -12.90 -27.54 -8.18
CA ALA A 466 -13.69 -26.33 -8.41
C ALA A 466 -15.15 -26.61 -8.13
N HIS A 467 -15.70 -25.96 -7.11
CA HIS A 467 -17.11 -26.05 -6.70
C HIS A 467 -17.84 -24.77 -7.11
N ILE A 468 -18.68 -24.85 -8.13
CA ILE A 468 -19.39 -23.68 -8.67
C ILE A 468 -20.89 -23.90 -8.47
N SER A 469 -21.48 -23.16 -7.54
CA SER A 469 -22.90 -23.25 -7.18
C SER A 469 -23.71 -21.99 -7.53
N GLY A 470 -23.05 -20.90 -7.98
CA GLY A 470 -23.68 -19.65 -8.41
C GLY A 470 -22.68 -18.71 -9.05
N GLY A 471 -23.18 -17.65 -9.69
CA GLY A 471 -22.40 -16.67 -10.41
C GLY A 471 -21.96 -17.12 -11.80
N THR A 472 -20.92 -16.47 -12.33
CA THR A 472 -20.42 -16.70 -13.69
C THR A 472 -18.94 -17.04 -13.69
N LEU A 473 -18.57 -18.12 -14.37
CA LEU A 473 -17.19 -18.44 -14.75
C LEU A 473 -17.08 -18.47 -16.26
N LEU A 474 -16.27 -17.59 -16.84
CA LEU A 474 -15.81 -17.66 -18.21
C LEU A 474 -14.33 -18.05 -18.23
N ALA A 475 -13.98 -19.14 -18.85
CA ALA A 475 -12.62 -19.56 -19.08
C ALA A 475 -12.32 -19.53 -20.60
N ALA A 476 -11.42 -18.63 -21.02
CA ALA A 476 -10.94 -18.51 -22.38
C ALA A 476 -9.53 -19.09 -22.49
N GLY A 477 -9.43 -20.28 -23.05
CA GLY A 477 -8.25 -21.13 -23.14
C GLY A 477 -8.62 -22.59 -22.94
N PRO A 478 -7.68 -23.55 -23.13
CA PRO A 478 -7.96 -24.95 -22.89
C PRO A 478 -8.26 -25.16 -21.39
N LEU A 479 -9.35 -25.86 -21.08
CA LEU A 479 -9.55 -26.40 -19.75
C LEU A 479 -8.89 -27.77 -19.69
N PRO A 480 -8.16 -28.10 -18.62
CA PRO A 480 -7.66 -29.45 -18.42
C PRO A 480 -8.83 -30.41 -18.16
N GLU A 481 -8.58 -31.68 -18.31
CA GLU A 481 -9.50 -32.73 -17.85
C GLU A 481 -9.67 -32.70 -16.31
N GLU A 482 -8.83 -31.94 -15.61
CA GLU A 482 -8.85 -31.62 -14.20
C GLU A 482 -8.70 -30.11 -14.00
N PRO A 483 -9.48 -29.40 -13.21
CA PRO A 483 -9.91 -29.77 -11.87
C PRO A 483 -11.15 -30.64 -11.92
N GLN A 484 -11.38 -31.43 -10.85
CA GLN A 484 -12.67 -32.06 -10.67
C GLN A 484 -13.70 -30.95 -10.49
N LEU A 485 -14.44 -30.68 -11.58
CA LEU A 485 -15.42 -29.63 -11.62
C LEU A 485 -16.74 -30.14 -11.05
N TYR A 486 -17.16 -29.54 -9.94
CA TYR A 486 -18.44 -29.82 -9.29
C TYR A 486 -19.41 -28.66 -9.54
N THR A 487 -20.35 -28.85 -10.48
CA THR A 487 -21.40 -27.87 -10.77
C THR A 487 -22.67 -28.56 -11.27
N SER A 488 -23.83 -28.00 -10.91
CA SER A 488 -25.11 -28.29 -11.51
C SER A 488 -25.62 -27.15 -12.39
N LEU A 489 -24.84 -26.09 -12.53
CA LEU A 489 -25.21 -24.93 -13.36
C LEU A 489 -25.13 -25.27 -14.85
N PRO A 490 -25.96 -24.62 -15.68
CA PRO A 490 -25.86 -24.73 -17.11
C PRO A 490 -24.50 -24.30 -17.65
N ARG A 491 -24.01 -25.02 -18.68
CA ARG A 491 -22.68 -24.84 -19.23
C ARG A 491 -22.69 -24.79 -20.75
N ILE A 492 -21.90 -23.91 -21.34
CA ILE A 492 -21.52 -23.87 -22.75
C ILE A 492 -20.02 -24.13 -22.85
N SER A 493 -19.62 -25.09 -23.66
CA SER A 493 -18.22 -25.36 -23.97
C SER A 493 -18.03 -25.53 -25.46
N VAL A 494 -17.07 -24.84 -26.07
CA VAL A 494 -16.92 -24.81 -27.52
C VAL A 494 -15.47 -24.58 -27.94
N GLU A 495 -15.04 -25.30 -28.97
CA GLU A 495 -13.86 -24.94 -29.73
C GLU A 495 -14.17 -23.73 -30.61
N LEU A 496 -13.56 -22.59 -30.27
CA LEU A 496 -13.75 -21.32 -30.96
C LEU A 496 -12.45 -20.55 -30.99
N TRP A 497 -11.93 -20.33 -32.18
CA TRP A 497 -10.72 -19.52 -32.35
C TRP A 497 -11.03 -18.05 -32.17
N LEU A 498 -10.55 -17.48 -31.06
CA LEU A 498 -10.60 -16.07 -30.75
C LEU A 498 -9.23 -15.45 -31.06
N THR A 499 -9.25 -14.28 -31.68
CA THR A 499 -8.03 -13.48 -31.85
C THR A 499 -7.82 -12.62 -30.62
N GLY A 500 -6.60 -12.66 -30.05
CA GLY A 500 -6.25 -11.80 -28.91
C GLY A 500 -6.50 -10.31 -29.19
N GLY A 501 -6.84 -9.55 -28.17
CA GLY A 501 -7.21 -8.15 -28.25
C GLY A 501 -8.62 -7.88 -28.82
N ARG A 502 -9.40 -8.91 -29.13
CA ARG A 502 -10.78 -8.75 -29.59
C ARG A 502 -11.76 -9.20 -28.52
N PRO A 503 -12.80 -8.39 -28.24
CA PRO A 503 -13.79 -8.77 -27.25
C PRO A 503 -14.59 -10.02 -27.70
N LEU A 504 -14.75 -10.94 -26.76
CA LEU A 504 -15.74 -12.00 -26.79
C LEU A 504 -16.97 -11.49 -26.05
N THR A 505 -18.13 -11.48 -26.72
CA THR A 505 -19.41 -11.14 -26.11
C THR A 505 -20.35 -12.33 -26.14
N VAL A 506 -21.16 -12.45 -25.10
CA VAL A 506 -22.22 -13.46 -25.00
C VAL A 506 -23.56 -12.76 -24.93
N THR A 507 -24.49 -13.14 -25.82
CA THR A 507 -25.85 -12.57 -25.90
C THR A 507 -26.90 -13.65 -25.93
N ALA A 508 -28.08 -13.43 -25.34
CA ALA A 508 -29.22 -14.36 -25.36
C ALA A 508 -30.02 -14.33 -26.65
N ALA A 509 -29.87 -13.29 -27.48
CA ALA A 509 -30.55 -13.14 -28.78
C ALA A 509 -29.65 -12.33 -29.73
N GLU A 510 -30.01 -12.35 -31.04
CA GLU A 510 -29.16 -11.77 -32.09
C GLU A 510 -28.80 -10.28 -31.91
N GLU A 511 -29.70 -9.49 -31.35
CA GLU A 511 -29.57 -8.03 -31.19
C GLU A 511 -29.71 -7.59 -29.72
N SER A 512 -29.53 -8.52 -28.74
CA SER A 512 -29.64 -8.18 -27.32
C SER A 512 -28.37 -7.54 -26.79
N THR A 513 -28.50 -6.77 -25.72
CA THR A 513 -27.36 -6.29 -24.94
C THR A 513 -26.52 -7.47 -24.48
N PRO A 514 -25.19 -7.43 -24.61
CA PRO A 514 -24.35 -8.50 -24.12
C PRO A 514 -24.55 -8.72 -22.62
N MET A 515 -24.82 -9.97 -22.24
CA MET A 515 -24.85 -10.38 -20.83
C MET A 515 -23.45 -10.47 -20.23
N LEU A 516 -22.45 -10.67 -21.08
CA LEU A 516 -21.05 -10.81 -20.70
C LEU A 516 -20.16 -10.28 -21.82
N SER A 517 -19.06 -9.61 -21.46
CA SER A 517 -18.01 -9.22 -22.37
C SER A 517 -16.64 -9.46 -21.71
N PHE A 518 -15.73 -10.09 -22.45
CA PHE A 518 -14.36 -10.34 -22.01
C PHE A 518 -13.40 -10.22 -23.20
N THR A 519 -12.25 -9.58 -23.01
CA THR A 519 -11.23 -9.43 -24.04
C THR A 519 -10.00 -10.23 -23.64
N PRO A 520 -9.76 -11.43 -24.21
CA PRO A 520 -8.51 -12.15 -23.99
C PRO A 520 -7.36 -11.40 -24.69
N GLU A 521 -6.24 -11.25 -24.02
CA GLU A 521 -5.05 -10.61 -24.62
C GLU A 521 -4.37 -11.51 -25.66
N THR A 522 -4.45 -12.81 -25.48
CA THR A 522 -3.88 -13.80 -26.39
C THR A 522 -4.95 -14.51 -27.19
N SER A 523 -4.57 -15.08 -28.36
CA SER A 523 -5.48 -15.91 -29.15
C SER A 523 -5.75 -17.22 -28.41
N VAL A 524 -7.02 -17.60 -28.32
CA VAL A 524 -7.47 -18.82 -27.64
C VAL A 524 -8.31 -19.69 -28.59
N GLY A 525 -8.23 -20.99 -28.39
CA GLY A 525 -8.93 -21.98 -29.24
C GLY A 525 -10.12 -22.64 -28.57
N TYR A 526 -10.43 -22.30 -27.33
CA TYR A 526 -11.49 -22.93 -26.56
C TYR A 526 -12.13 -21.94 -25.57
N VAL A 527 -13.44 -22.07 -25.36
CA VAL A 527 -14.18 -21.26 -24.40
C VAL A 527 -15.12 -22.13 -23.59
N THR A 528 -15.09 -21.99 -22.28
CA THR A 528 -16.11 -22.56 -21.38
C THR A 528 -16.77 -21.45 -20.59
N LEU A 529 -18.11 -21.43 -20.61
CA LEU A 529 -18.95 -20.55 -19.81
C LEU A 529 -19.85 -21.40 -18.91
N ILE A 530 -19.81 -21.14 -17.61
CA ILE A 530 -20.71 -21.71 -16.60
C ILE A 530 -21.40 -20.54 -15.91
N SER A 531 -22.73 -20.53 -15.84
CA SER A 531 -23.43 -19.43 -15.19
C SER A 531 -24.83 -19.84 -14.75
N ASP A 532 -25.26 -19.32 -13.60
CA ASP A 532 -26.65 -19.40 -13.13
C ASP A 532 -27.62 -18.52 -13.95
N ALA A 533 -27.08 -17.60 -14.76
CA ALA A 533 -27.86 -16.78 -15.68
C ALA A 533 -28.18 -17.49 -17.03
N LEU A 534 -27.66 -18.69 -17.27
CA LEU A 534 -27.94 -19.46 -18.47
C LEU A 534 -29.20 -20.31 -18.29
N GLU A 535 -30.09 -20.29 -19.30
CA GLU A 535 -31.32 -21.11 -19.39
C GLU A 535 -31.09 -22.24 -20.41
N LYS A 536 -31.40 -23.49 -20.05
CA LYS A 536 -31.09 -24.69 -20.86
C LYS A 536 -31.72 -24.69 -22.24
N ASP A 537 -32.93 -24.14 -22.39
CA ASP A 537 -33.68 -24.13 -23.64
C ASP A 537 -33.47 -22.85 -24.48
N THR A 538 -32.52 -22.00 -24.07
CA THR A 538 -32.23 -20.74 -24.75
C THR A 538 -30.95 -20.86 -25.58
N THR A 539 -30.96 -20.34 -26.81
CA THR A 539 -29.74 -20.23 -27.63
C THR A 539 -29.00 -18.97 -27.31
N TYR A 540 -27.73 -19.12 -26.93
CA TYR A 540 -26.81 -18.03 -26.70
C TYR A 540 -25.83 -17.90 -27.85
N TYR A 541 -25.48 -16.67 -28.21
CA TYR A 541 -24.53 -16.37 -29.26
C TYR A 541 -23.21 -15.87 -28.63
N LEU A 542 -22.16 -16.58 -28.96
CA LEU A 542 -20.80 -16.16 -28.69
C LEU A 542 -20.27 -15.41 -29.89
N VAL A 543 -19.90 -14.16 -29.73
CA VAL A 543 -19.49 -13.26 -30.82
C VAL A 543 -18.12 -12.69 -30.57
N SER A 544 -17.22 -12.78 -31.54
CA SER A 544 -15.92 -12.12 -31.52
C SER A 544 -15.54 -11.67 -32.94
N GLY A 545 -15.53 -10.35 -33.16
CA GLY A 545 -15.35 -9.80 -34.50
C GLY A 545 -16.43 -10.26 -35.47
N SER A 546 -16.06 -10.95 -36.55
CA SER A 546 -17.00 -11.56 -37.52
C SER A 546 -17.40 -12.99 -37.17
N ALA A 547 -16.77 -13.61 -36.20
CA ALA A 547 -17.10 -14.95 -35.77
C ALA A 547 -18.32 -14.92 -34.84
N ARG A 548 -19.33 -15.79 -35.16
CA ARG A 548 -20.53 -15.94 -34.37
C ARG A 548 -20.94 -17.39 -34.32
N ILE A 549 -21.22 -17.87 -33.13
CA ILE A 549 -21.69 -19.25 -32.92
C ILE A 549 -22.90 -19.23 -31.96
N GLY A 550 -23.96 -19.92 -32.33
CA GLY A 550 -25.15 -20.10 -31.50
C GLY A 550 -25.10 -21.46 -30.81
N LEU A 551 -25.27 -21.49 -29.49
CA LEU A 551 -25.16 -22.69 -28.65
C LEU A 551 -26.23 -22.66 -27.56
N SER A 552 -26.76 -23.83 -27.23
CA SER A 552 -27.64 -24.00 -26.06
C SER A 552 -26.84 -24.64 -24.92
N PRO A 553 -27.06 -24.23 -23.67
CA PRO A 553 -26.40 -24.80 -22.51
C PRO A 553 -26.79 -26.27 -22.29
N VAL A 554 -25.85 -27.04 -21.79
CA VAL A 554 -26.06 -28.43 -21.35
C VAL A 554 -26.19 -28.50 -19.83
#